data_ae348ecedac55c987aa1729ba7626d4e
#
_entry.id   ae348ecedac55c987aa1729ba7626d4e
#
_cell.length_a   1.000
_cell.length_b   1.000
_cell.length_c   1.000
_cell.angle_alpha   90.00
_cell.angle_beta   90.00
_cell.angle_gamma   90.00
#
_symmetry.space_group_name_H-M   'P 1'
#
loop_
_entity.id
_entity.type
_entity.pdbx_description
1 polymer ?
#
loop_
_entity_poly.entity_id
_entity_poly.type
_entity_poly.pdbx_seq_one_letter_code
_entity_poly.pdbx_strand_id
1 'polypeptide(L)'
;MEVRFYDSVDDALLKFAVILAKAEGKWVFCKHKERDTYEIPGGHREPGEAIADTAVRELQEETGAQDFAIKPVCAYSVTGKNRVNDTGKEMYGMLYYAEISGFDQKLHSEMEKVCLFDELPEALTYPEIQPKLVQEAGRRGYV
;
A
#
# COMPACT_ATOMS: atom_id res chain seq x y z
N MET A 1 -8.29 -16.96 -1.59
CA MET A 1 -7.32 -15.86 -1.30
C MET A 1 -6.79 -16.01 0.11
N GLU A 2 -5.47 -16.12 0.25
CA GLU A 2 -4.83 -16.25 1.55
C GLU A 2 -3.81 -15.14 1.72
N VAL A 3 -3.79 -14.50 2.90
CA VAL A 3 -2.83 -13.47 3.26
C VAL A 3 -2.05 -13.96 4.48
N ARG A 4 -0.72 -13.98 4.37
CA ARG A 4 0.16 -14.39 5.48
C ARG A 4 1.13 -13.26 5.80
N PHE A 5 1.53 -13.18 7.08
CA PHE A 5 2.44 -12.15 7.57
C PHE A 5 3.70 -12.78 8.11
N TYR A 6 4.83 -12.09 7.85
CA TYR A 6 6.17 -12.55 8.25
C TYR A 6 6.93 -11.39 8.87
N ASP A 7 7.76 -11.66 9.85
CA ASP A 7 8.65 -10.64 10.39
C ASP A 7 9.67 -10.21 9.34
N SER A 8 10.16 -11.17 8.56
CA SER A 8 11.06 -10.90 7.43
C SER A 8 11.00 -12.04 6.43
N VAL A 9 11.31 -11.73 5.17
CA VAL A 9 11.53 -12.70 4.10
C VAL A 9 12.77 -12.29 3.32
N ASP A 10 13.26 -13.19 2.50
CA ASP A 10 14.40 -12.91 1.62
C ASP A 10 14.06 -11.72 0.71
N ASP A 11 14.95 -10.74 0.63
CA ASP A 11 14.71 -9.52 -0.16
C ASP A 11 14.38 -9.84 -1.62
N ALA A 12 15.00 -10.87 -2.19
CA ALA A 12 14.74 -11.27 -3.57
C ALA A 12 13.28 -11.69 -3.83
N LEU A 13 12.53 -12.06 -2.80
CA LEU A 13 11.14 -12.46 -2.91
C LEU A 13 10.18 -11.26 -2.93
N LEU A 14 10.61 -10.11 -2.43
CA LEU A 14 9.76 -8.92 -2.34
C LEU A 14 9.55 -8.31 -3.71
N LYS A 15 8.34 -8.40 -4.23
CA LYS A 15 7.98 -7.97 -5.59
C LYS A 15 7.21 -6.65 -5.63
N PHE A 16 6.62 -6.25 -4.51
CA PHE A 16 5.84 -5.02 -4.43
C PHE A 16 5.89 -4.44 -3.03
N ALA A 17 5.52 -3.17 -2.91
CA ALA A 17 5.39 -2.48 -1.64
C ALA A 17 4.03 -1.81 -1.57
N VAL A 18 3.43 -1.84 -0.38
CA VAL A 18 2.19 -1.11 -0.12
C VAL A 18 2.36 -0.30 1.17
N ILE A 19 1.68 0.82 1.24
CA ILE A 19 1.86 1.78 2.31
C ILE A 19 0.51 2.11 2.94
N LEU A 20 0.32 1.75 4.21
CA LEU A 20 -0.78 2.28 5.00
C LEU A 20 -0.40 3.70 5.38
N ALA A 21 -1.16 4.68 4.89
CA ALA A 21 -0.83 6.08 5.10
C ALA A 21 -1.93 6.80 5.85
N LYS A 22 -1.53 7.72 6.73
CA LYS A 22 -2.42 8.65 7.40
C LYS A 22 -1.97 10.08 7.17
N ALA A 23 -2.94 10.97 7.09
CA ALA A 23 -2.72 12.41 7.06
C ALA A 23 -3.79 13.05 7.92
N GLU A 24 -3.41 13.94 8.83
CA GLU A 24 -4.34 14.60 9.76
C GLU A 24 -5.17 13.61 10.58
N GLY A 25 -4.58 12.46 10.92
CA GLY A 25 -5.27 11.41 11.67
C GLY A 25 -6.25 10.58 10.87
N LYS A 26 -6.35 10.79 9.56
CA LYS A 26 -7.28 10.08 8.68
C LYS A 26 -6.54 9.15 7.73
N TRP A 27 -7.21 8.08 7.33
CA TRP A 27 -6.68 7.14 6.35
C TRP A 27 -6.58 7.78 4.97
N VAL A 28 -5.47 7.54 4.28
CA VAL A 28 -5.24 8.03 2.91
C VAL A 28 -5.49 6.88 1.94
N PHE A 29 -6.44 7.08 1.05
CA PHE A 29 -6.77 6.11 -0.01
C PHE A 29 -6.73 6.80 -1.37
N CYS A 30 -6.45 6.03 -2.39
CA CYS A 30 -6.38 6.49 -3.76
C CYS A 30 -7.50 5.87 -4.58
N LYS A 31 -8.01 6.62 -5.56
CA LYS A 31 -8.95 6.11 -6.54
C LYS A 31 -8.30 6.16 -7.93
N HIS A 32 -8.16 5.00 -8.54
CA HIS A 32 -7.67 4.89 -9.91
C HIS A 32 -8.72 5.45 -10.88
N LYS A 33 -8.27 6.07 -11.97
CA LYS A 33 -9.17 6.69 -12.98
C LYS A 33 -10.16 5.71 -13.58
N GLU A 34 -9.79 4.44 -13.70
CA GLU A 34 -10.60 3.42 -14.35
C GLU A 34 -11.41 2.57 -13.37
N ARG A 35 -11.42 2.91 -12.07
CA ARG A 35 -12.11 2.12 -11.04
C ARG A 35 -12.99 3.02 -10.17
N ASP A 36 -14.08 2.45 -9.66
CA ASP A 36 -14.95 3.10 -8.69
C ASP A 36 -14.64 2.70 -7.25
N THR A 37 -13.49 2.06 -7.03
CA THR A 37 -13.07 1.54 -5.75
C THR A 37 -11.80 2.24 -5.26
N TYR A 38 -11.57 2.14 -3.96
CA TYR A 38 -10.45 2.78 -3.28
C TYR A 38 -9.38 1.76 -2.91
N GLU A 39 -8.13 2.19 -2.93
CA GLU A 39 -7.00 1.33 -2.59
C GLU A 39 -5.93 2.10 -1.83
N ILE A 40 -5.15 1.39 -1.02
CA ILE A 40 -3.97 1.98 -0.37
C ILE A 40 -2.87 2.13 -1.43
N PRO A 41 -2.00 3.14 -1.29
CA PRO A 41 -0.92 3.33 -2.24
C PRO A 41 0.04 2.14 -2.24
N GLY A 42 0.53 1.79 -3.42
CA GLY A 42 1.48 0.71 -3.58
C GLY A 42 1.70 0.37 -5.04
N GLY A 43 2.70 -0.47 -5.28
CA GLY A 43 3.01 -0.92 -6.62
C GLY A 43 4.20 -1.84 -6.69
N HIS A 44 4.54 -2.24 -7.90
CA HIS A 44 5.60 -3.21 -8.17
C HIS A 44 6.99 -2.61 -8.07
N ARG A 45 7.91 -3.43 -7.54
CA ARG A 45 9.32 -3.12 -7.49
C ARG A 45 9.89 -3.13 -8.91
N GLU A 46 10.66 -2.10 -9.23
CA GLU A 46 11.36 -2.02 -10.50
C GLU A 46 12.72 -2.72 -10.42
N PRO A 47 13.27 -3.19 -11.57
CA PRO A 47 14.59 -3.83 -11.58
C PRO A 47 15.67 -2.92 -10.97
N GLY A 48 16.45 -3.47 -10.05
CA GLY A 48 17.52 -2.72 -9.39
C GLY A 48 17.08 -1.79 -8.29
N GLU A 49 15.78 -1.69 -8.03
CA GLU A 49 15.23 -0.80 -7.00
C GLU A 49 15.23 -1.49 -5.64
N ALA A 50 15.63 -0.78 -4.59
CA ALA A 50 15.45 -1.26 -3.23
C ALA A 50 13.98 -1.18 -2.86
N ILE A 51 13.48 -2.13 -2.06
CA ILE A 51 12.04 -2.17 -1.74
C ILE A 51 11.58 -0.91 -0.99
N ALA A 52 12.43 -0.32 -0.15
CA ALA A 52 12.11 0.95 0.51
C ALA A 52 11.94 2.08 -0.50
N ASP A 53 12.73 2.08 -1.57
CA ASP A 53 12.61 3.09 -2.62
C ASP A 53 11.35 2.87 -3.45
N THR A 54 10.93 1.62 -3.64
CA THR A 54 9.64 1.30 -4.24
C THR A 54 8.51 1.94 -3.44
N ALA A 55 8.54 1.77 -2.12
CA ALA A 55 7.51 2.32 -1.25
C ALA A 55 7.44 3.84 -1.33
N VAL A 56 8.58 4.51 -1.27
CA VAL A 56 8.64 5.98 -1.37
C VAL A 56 8.13 6.45 -2.74
N ARG A 57 8.61 5.85 -3.80
CA ARG A 57 8.21 6.21 -5.16
C ARG A 57 6.71 6.05 -5.37
N GLU A 58 6.16 4.90 -4.98
CA GLU A 58 4.72 4.64 -5.14
C GLU A 58 3.87 5.58 -4.28
N LEU A 59 4.30 5.85 -3.04
CA LEU A 59 3.60 6.80 -2.19
C LEU A 59 3.53 8.18 -2.84
N GLN A 60 4.65 8.66 -3.37
CA GLN A 60 4.72 9.97 -4.03
C GLN A 60 3.92 10.00 -5.33
N GLU A 61 4.04 8.97 -6.15
CA GLU A 61 3.31 8.90 -7.42
C GLU A 61 1.80 8.86 -7.25
N GLU A 62 1.33 8.07 -6.28
CA GLU A 62 -0.09 7.80 -6.14
C GLU A 62 -0.82 8.77 -5.21
N THR A 63 -0.11 9.42 -4.29
CA THR A 63 -0.74 10.37 -3.36
C THR A 63 -0.28 11.80 -3.52
N GLY A 64 0.86 12.04 -4.16
CA GLY A 64 1.47 13.35 -4.21
C GLY A 64 2.14 13.75 -2.90
N ALA A 65 2.39 12.80 -2.00
CA ALA A 65 3.02 13.10 -0.72
C ALA A 65 4.43 13.67 -0.92
N GLN A 66 4.74 14.79 -0.24
CA GLN A 66 6.04 15.44 -0.28
C GLN A 66 6.73 15.37 1.08
N ASP A 67 5.98 15.66 2.15
CA ASP A 67 6.50 15.64 3.51
C ASP A 67 5.85 14.49 4.25
N PHE A 68 6.64 13.48 4.60
CA PHE A 68 6.13 12.28 5.26
C PHE A 68 7.23 11.54 6.01
N ALA A 69 6.82 10.78 7.01
CA ALA A 69 7.67 9.80 7.70
C ALA A 69 7.15 8.42 7.33
N ILE A 70 8.04 7.51 6.93
CA ILE A 70 7.67 6.15 6.50
C ILE A 70 8.50 5.12 7.25
N LYS A 71 7.85 4.02 7.67
CA LYS A 71 8.49 2.94 8.42
C LYS A 71 8.06 1.59 7.88
N PRO A 72 8.96 0.59 7.83
CA PRO A 72 8.57 -0.77 7.49
C PRO A 72 7.76 -1.39 8.64
N VAL A 73 6.72 -2.13 8.30
CA VAL A 73 5.89 -2.85 9.25
C VAL A 73 6.25 -4.33 9.28
N CYS A 74 6.07 -5.00 8.15
CA CYS A 74 6.36 -6.42 8.01
C CYS A 74 6.28 -6.83 6.54
N ALA A 75 6.81 -8.00 6.24
CA ALA A 75 6.56 -8.65 4.97
C ALA A 75 5.21 -9.36 5.01
N TYR A 76 4.60 -9.54 3.86
CA TYR A 76 3.38 -10.33 3.75
C TYR A 76 3.31 -11.02 2.40
N SER A 77 2.43 -12.00 2.29
CA SER A 77 2.22 -12.67 1.02
C SER A 77 0.73 -12.79 0.74
N VAL A 78 0.42 -12.88 -0.55
CA VAL A 78 -0.92 -13.10 -1.05
C VAL A 78 -0.87 -14.32 -1.95
N THR A 79 -1.73 -15.30 -1.66
CA THR A 79 -1.88 -16.51 -2.46
C THR A 79 -3.30 -16.54 -3.01
N GLY A 80 -3.44 -16.78 -4.30
CA GLY A 80 -4.72 -16.78 -5.00
C GLY A 80 -4.75 -15.69 -6.07
N LYS A 81 -5.65 -15.85 -7.03
CA LYS A 81 -5.74 -14.92 -8.17
C LYS A 81 -6.44 -13.62 -7.79
N ASN A 82 -5.87 -12.51 -8.22
CA ASN A 82 -6.48 -11.19 -8.10
C ASN A 82 -5.95 -10.30 -9.23
N ARG A 83 -6.19 -8.99 -9.15
CA ARG A 83 -5.79 -8.02 -10.20
C ARG A 83 -4.28 -7.96 -10.42
N VAL A 84 -3.47 -8.23 -9.38
CA VAL A 84 -2.00 -8.12 -9.43
C VAL A 84 -1.31 -9.49 -9.40
N ASN A 85 -2.06 -10.56 -9.16
CA ASN A 85 -1.53 -11.91 -9.11
C ASN A 85 -2.39 -12.83 -9.97
N ASP A 86 -2.02 -12.97 -11.24
CA ASP A 86 -2.75 -13.77 -12.21
C ASP A 86 -2.39 -15.26 -12.17
N THR A 87 -1.29 -15.61 -11.51
CA THR A 87 -0.80 -17.00 -11.41
C THR A 87 -1.47 -17.79 -10.30
N GLY A 88 -1.99 -17.10 -9.28
CA GLY A 88 -2.51 -17.74 -8.06
C GLY A 88 -1.45 -18.25 -7.10
N LYS A 89 -0.17 -18.10 -7.44
CA LYS A 89 0.96 -18.50 -6.58
C LYS A 89 1.19 -17.47 -5.49
N GLU A 90 1.85 -17.90 -4.41
CA GLU A 90 2.21 -16.98 -3.33
C GLU A 90 3.16 -15.89 -3.86
N MET A 91 2.78 -14.63 -3.66
CA MET A 91 3.59 -13.46 -4.01
C MET A 91 3.84 -12.63 -2.76
N TYR A 92 5.07 -12.16 -2.61
CA TYR A 92 5.53 -11.45 -1.41
C TYR A 92 5.65 -9.96 -1.65
N GLY A 93 5.23 -9.19 -0.66
CA GLY A 93 5.36 -7.75 -0.64
C GLY A 93 5.81 -7.24 0.73
N MET A 94 6.16 -5.97 0.77
CA MET A 94 6.52 -5.29 2.01
C MET A 94 5.47 -4.26 2.37
N LEU A 95 4.98 -4.34 3.61
CA LEU A 95 4.00 -3.40 4.14
C LEU A 95 4.75 -2.29 4.89
N TYR A 96 4.40 -1.05 4.57
CA TYR A 96 4.91 0.15 5.23
C TYR A 96 3.77 0.92 5.88
N TYR A 97 4.15 1.76 6.85
CA TYR A 97 3.24 2.74 7.44
C TYR A 97 3.85 4.12 7.26
N ALA A 98 3.03 5.09 6.83
CA ALA A 98 3.49 6.46 6.65
C ALA A 98 2.53 7.46 7.27
N GLU A 99 3.10 8.55 7.79
CA GLU A 99 2.35 9.72 8.19
C GLU A 99 2.73 10.87 7.27
N ILE A 100 1.73 11.44 6.60
CA ILE A 100 1.93 12.47 5.59
C ILE A 100 1.53 13.82 6.20
N SER A 101 2.42 14.80 6.11
CA SER A 101 2.18 16.17 6.56
C SER A 101 2.09 17.19 5.44
N GLY A 102 2.46 16.80 4.21
CA GLY A 102 2.39 17.71 3.07
C GLY A 102 2.22 16.96 1.77
N PHE A 103 1.36 17.49 0.90
CA PHE A 103 1.07 16.93 -0.42
C PHE A 103 1.43 17.94 -1.51
N ASP A 104 1.86 17.43 -2.67
CA ASP A 104 1.87 18.19 -3.90
C ASP A 104 0.43 18.38 -4.37
N GLN A 105 0.14 19.52 -4.99
CA GLN A 105 -1.21 19.84 -5.44
C GLN A 105 -1.62 19.08 -6.70
N LYS A 106 -0.66 18.45 -7.41
CA LYS A 106 -0.93 17.73 -8.66
C LYS A 106 -0.58 16.25 -8.50
N LEU A 107 -1.52 15.39 -8.92
CA LEU A 107 -1.25 13.97 -9.07
C LEU A 107 -0.59 13.74 -10.43
N HIS A 108 0.49 12.98 -10.43
CA HIS A 108 1.27 12.68 -11.64
C HIS A 108 1.17 11.21 -12.05
N SER A 109 0.12 10.51 -11.58
CA SER A 109 -0.07 9.09 -11.81
C SER A 109 -1.41 8.82 -12.48
N GLU A 110 -1.76 7.54 -12.58
CA GLU A 110 -3.06 7.07 -13.06
C GLU A 110 -4.19 7.29 -12.04
N MET A 111 -3.88 7.83 -10.88
CA MET A 111 -4.86 8.08 -9.82
C MET A 111 -5.70 9.32 -10.14
N GLU A 112 -7.01 9.18 -10.02
CA GLU A 112 -7.95 10.28 -10.23
C GLU A 112 -7.92 11.26 -9.06
N LYS A 113 -7.87 10.71 -7.83
CA LYS A 113 -7.90 11.52 -6.62
C LYS A 113 -7.34 10.77 -5.41
N VAL A 114 -6.94 11.55 -4.42
CA VAL A 114 -6.56 11.09 -3.09
C VAL A 114 -7.66 11.50 -2.14
N CYS A 115 -8.12 10.58 -1.30
CA CYS A 115 -9.20 10.82 -0.34
C CYS A 115 -8.75 10.49 1.07
N LEU A 116 -9.23 11.28 2.03
CA LEU A 116 -9.01 11.05 3.44
C LEU A 116 -10.29 10.49 4.07
N PHE A 117 -10.16 9.39 4.79
CA PHE A 117 -11.30 8.72 5.44
C PHE A 117 -11.06 8.56 6.93
N ASP A 118 -12.09 8.81 7.73
CA ASP A 118 -12.03 8.53 9.18
C ASP A 118 -11.99 7.03 9.44
N GLU A 119 -12.69 6.26 8.62
CA GLU A 119 -12.75 4.80 8.67
C GLU A 119 -12.41 4.22 7.30
N LEU A 120 -12.18 2.91 7.23
CA LEU A 120 -11.94 2.26 5.95
C LEU A 120 -13.16 2.39 5.05
N PRO A 121 -12.99 2.78 3.77
CA PRO A 121 -14.10 2.85 2.84
C PRO A 121 -14.66 1.45 2.54
N GLU A 122 -15.96 1.37 2.24
CA GLU A 122 -16.60 0.10 1.90
C GLU A 122 -16.18 -0.42 0.53
N ALA A 123 -16.02 0.50 -0.43
CA ALA A 123 -15.72 0.15 -1.82
C ALA A 123 -14.20 0.01 -2.02
N LEU A 124 -13.62 -1.08 -1.51
CA LEU A 124 -12.19 -1.36 -1.64
C LEU A 124 -11.89 -2.14 -2.92
N THR A 125 -10.79 -1.81 -3.59
CA THR A 125 -10.30 -2.56 -4.76
C THR A 125 -9.86 -3.96 -4.36
N TYR A 126 -9.29 -4.10 -3.17
CA TYR A 126 -8.79 -5.39 -2.64
C TYR A 126 -9.42 -5.70 -1.28
N PRO A 127 -10.73 -6.02 -1.24
CA PRO A 127 -11.44 -6.17 0.04
C PRO A 127 -11.01 -7.38 0.86
N GLU A 128 -10.34 -8.36 0.24
CA GLU A 128 -9.83 -9.54 0.95
C GLU A 128 -8.43 -9.33 1.51
N ILE A 129 -7.74 -8.26 1.11
CA ILE A 129 -6.35 -8.00 1.47
C ILE A 129 -6.23 -6.80 2.40
N GLN A 130 -6.74 -5.64 1.98
CA GLN A 130 -6.46 -4.37 2.63
C GLN A 130 -6.93 -4.29 4.10
N PRO A 131 -8.12 -4.77 4.46
CA PRO A 131 -8.50 -4.78 5.88
C PRO A 131 -7.56 -5.63 6.75
N LYS A 132 -7.03 -6.73 6.20
CA LYS A 132 -6.08 -7.58 6.92
C LYS A 132 -4.75 -6.87 7.16
N LEU A 133 -4.30 -6.05 6.22
CA LEU A 133 -3.08 -5.24 6.37
C LEU A 133 -3.24 -4.23 7.50
N VAL A 134 -4.38 -3.55 7.56
CA VAL A 134 -4.69 -2.60 8.64
C VAL A 134 -4.71 -3.30 9.98
N GLN A 135 -5.36 -4.46 10.06
CA GLN A 135 -5.47 -5.25 11.27
C GLN A 135 -4.08 -5.68 11.78
N GLU A 136 -3.21 -6.14 10.90
CA GLU A 136 -1.86 -6.57 11.27
C GLU A 136 -1.00 -5.39 11.73
N ALA A 137 -1.11 -4.25 11.05
CA ALA A 137 -0.40 -3.03 11.47
C ALA A 137 -0.85 -2.57 12.86
N GLY A 138 -2.15 -2.72 13.17
CA GLY A 138 -2.69 -2.44 14.49
C GLY A 138 -2.15 -3.41 15.54
N ARG A 139 -2.10 -4.70 15.23
CA ARG A 139 -1.55 -5.72 16.14
C ARG A 139 -0.07 -5.45 16.44
N ARG A 140 0.67 -4.91 15.49
CA ARG A 140 2.10 -4.59 15.66
C ARG A 140 2.34 -3.20 16.27
N GLY A 141 1.27 -2.44 16.56
CA GLY A 141 1.35 -1.16 17.24
C GLY A 141 1.61 0.07 16.37
N TYR A 142 1.44 -0.03 15.06
CA TYR A 142 1.66 1.10 14.15
C TYR A 142 0.42 1.99 14.01
N VAL A 143 -0.76 1.43 14.16
CA VAL A 143 -2.02 2.17 14.02
C VAL A 143 -2.99 1.87 15.16
#